data_3eb592f3bd7395e1658ba959425707da
#
_entry.id   3eb592f3bd7395e1658ba959425707da
#
_cell.length_a   1.000
_cell.length_b   1.000
_cell.length_c   1.000
_cell.angle_alpha   90.00
_cell.angle_beta   90.00
_cell.angle_gamma   90.00
#
_symmetry.space_group_name_H-M   'P 1'
#
loop_
_entity.id
_entity.type
_entity.pdbx_description
1 polymer ?
#
loop_
_entity_poly.entity_id
_entity_poly.type
_entity_poly.pdbx_seq_one_letter_code
_entity_poly.pdbx_strand_id
1 'polypeptide(L)'
;MRLSSGLYEQLIDELMRRELSDLDPTRWSWDQEAIDAAESPTILSQYLERVVRCALDACTGDQALQQRVAVCNDIVERLSTKVPEAELGGSTIPPQVEILLALLDKATSPDMSIDRLGELRPKTGLSQSALLTGSPREPSLASELKKEILSSDRIDILMSFIKWSGLRLIEKELREFTSRSNTTLRIITTSYMGATDLRAVSLLASLPNTKVRVSYDTNRTRLHAKAYLFYRDSGFTTAYIGSSNISHAAITSGLEWNLKVTARDAADIINKFVGTFETYWSDPEFRTYSLEDEPTLRKALGNERSTDQYQYLVDMRPYGFQQDILERLKAERELHGRRRNLWSQQLVLGKRLLRPSTTNDTVRSIQEGKTACCLSHIEKKSCGSRWHAFGMFSTMRISATYL
;
A
#
# COMPACT_ATOMS: atom_id res chain seq x y z
N MET A 1 28.42 19.63 -13.36
CA MET A 1 28.15 18.75 -12.19
C MET A 1 29.47 18.04 -11.88
N ARG A 2 30.03 18.09 -10.68
CA ARG A 2 31.26 17.32 -10.39
C ARG A 2 30.88 15.86 -10.16
N LEU A 3 31.47 14.96 -10.91
CA LEU A 3 31.31 13.53 -10.71
C LEU A 3 31.88 13.11 -9.34
N SER A 4 31.13 12.28 -8.63
CA SER A 4 31.49 11.71 -7.33
C SER A 4 31.73 10.21 -7.47
N SER A 5 32.52 9.61 -6.58
CA SER A 5 32.63 8.14 -6.57
C SER A 5 31.30 7.50 -6.19
N GLY A 6 30.82 6.50 -6.96
CA GLY A 6 29.55 5.81 -6.71
C GLY A 6 29.08 5.00 -7.91
N LEU A 7 27.90 4.41 -7.78
CA LEU A 7 27.22 3.73 -8.88
C LEU A 7 26.41 4.74 -9.70
N TYR A 8 26.44 4.59 -11.02
CA TYR A 8 25.75 5.41 -11.97
C TYR A 8 24.93 4.50 -12.91
N GLU A 9 23.75 4.97 -13.29
CA GLU A 9 22.90 4.33 -14.28
C GLU A 9 22.25 5.45 -15.10
N GLN A 10 23.06 6.06 -15.98
CA GLN A 10 22.60 7.17 -16.80
C GLN A 10 23.38 7.25 -18.10
N LEU A 11 22.73 7.80 -19.13
CA LEU A 11 23.32 8.06 -20.43
C LEU A 11 24.53 9.01 -20.28
N ILE A 12 25.64 8.66 -20.93
CA ILE A 12 26.82 9.54 -21.03
C ILE A 12 26.57 10.54 -22.16
N ASP A 13 26.25 11.77 -21.80
CA ASP A 13 26.18 12.88 -22.73
C ASP A 13 27.56 13.55 -22.96
N GLU A 14 27.63 14.51 -23.86
CA GLU A 14 28.89 15.18 -24.18
C GLU A 14 29.53 15.93 -22.99
N LEU A 15 28.69 16.46 -22.09
CA LEU A 15 29.18 17.13 -20.87
C LEU A 15 29.86 16.11 -19.93
N MET A 16 29.18 15.02 -19.67
CA MET A 16 29.70 13.95 -18.82
C MET A 16 30.95 13.31 -19.43
N ARG A 17 30.98 13.13 -20.77
CA ARG A 17 32.15 12.61 -21.45
C ARG A 17 33.39 13.49 -21.25
N ARG A 18 33.22 14.81 -21.26
CA ARG A 18 34.29 15.76 -20.94
C ARG A 18 34.71 15.66 -19.49
N GLU A 19 33.78 15.66 -18.55
CA GLU A 19 34.08 15.51 -17.12
C GLU A 19 34.83 14.19 -16.83
N LEU A 20 34.47 13.08 -17.48
CA LEU A 20 35.17 11.80 -17.36
C LEU A 20 36.60 11.87 -17.92
N SER A 21 36.83 12.54 -19.08
CA SER A 21 38.15 12.69 -19.68
C SER A 21 39.07 13.60 -18.86
N ASP A 22 38.54 14.49 -18.06
CA ASP A 22 39.28 15.38 -17.17
C ASP A 22 39.72 14.70 -15.86
N LEU A 23 39.24 13.48 -15.59
CA LEU A 23 39.60 12.72 -14.38
C LEU A 23 41.05 12.14 -14.51
N ASP A 24 41.79 12.20 -13.42
CA ASP A 24 43.12 11.55 -13.33
C ASP A 24 42.94 10.00 -13.35
N PRO A 25 43.40 9.31 -14.41
CA PRO A 25 43.24 7.87 -14.57
C PRO A 25 44.05 7.04 -13.53
N THR A 26 44.98 7.65 -12.83
CA THR A 26 45.70 6.97 -11.75
C THR A 26 44.88 6.90 -10.47
N ARG A 27 43.90 7.77 -10.32
CA ARG A 27 43.03 7.89 -9.14
C ARG A 27 41.61 7.39 -9.42
N TRP A 28 41.12 7.51 -10.66
CA TRP A 28 39.73 7.24 -11.03
C TRP A 28 39.66 6.16 -12.10
N SER A 29 38.74 5.25 -11.94
CA SER A 29 38.33 4.29 -12.96
C SER A 29 36.81 4.28 -13.05
N TRP A 30 36.26 4.02 -14.22
CA TRP A 30 34.84 3.93 -14.46
C TRP A 30 34.53 2.77 -15.38
N ASP A 31 33.31 2.26 -15.25
CA ASP A 31 32.76 1.23 -16.10
C ASP A 31 31.67 1.84 -16.99
N GLN A 32 31.58 1.40 -18.23
CA GLN A 32 30.58 1.87 -19.20
C GLN A 32 30.28 0.76 -20.20
N GLU A 33 29.03 0.71 -20.63
CA GLU A 33 28.58 -0.23 -21.66
C GLU A 33 27.77 0.48 -22.75
N ALA A 34 27.68 -0.18 -23.91
CA ALA A 34 26.82 0.31 -24.99
C ALA A 34 25.36 0.01 -24.68
N ILE A 35 24.46 0.94 -25.04
CA ILE A 35 23.03 0.76 -24.90
C ILE A 35 22.56 -0.35 -25.85
N ASP A 36 21.76 -1.30 -25.34
CA ASP A 36 21.06 -2.27 -26.18
C ASP A 36 20.01 -1.56 -27.06
N ALA A 37 19.96 -1.95 -28.33
CA ALA A 37 19.01 -1.38 -29.27
C ALA A 37 17.54 -1.55 -28.85
N ALA A 38 17.19 -2.65 -28.18
CA ALA A 38 15.84 -2.90 -27.69
C ALA A 38 15.48 -1.99 -26.50
N GLU A 39 16.44 -1.59 -25.67
CA GLU A 39 16.23 -0.72 -24.51
C GLU A 39 16.36 0.76 -24.85
N SER A 40 16.98 1.07 -25.98
CA SER A 40 17.32 2.45 -26.40
C SER A 40 16.10 3.40 -26.39
N PRO A 41 14.88 3.03 -26.82
CA PRO A 41 13.73 3.94 -26.76
C PRO A 41 13.41 4.38 -25.34
N THR A 42 13.49 3.48 -24.36
CA THR A 42 13.21 3.77 -22.95
C THR A 42 14.28 4.69 -22.36
N ILE A 43 15.56 4.33 -22.53
CA ILE A 43 16.68 5.10 -21.97
C ILE A 43 16.75 6.51 -22.56
N LEU A 44 16.56 6.62 -23.90
CA LEU A 44 16.61 7.90 -24.58
C LEU A 44 15.40 8.79 -24.25
N SER A 45 14.22 8.22 -24.09
CA SER A 45 13.04 8.98 -23.67
C SER A 45 13.17 9.53 -22.25
N GLN A 46 13.70 8.74 -21.30
CA GLN A 46 13.98 9.20 -19.95
C GLN A 46 15.05 10.31 -19.91
N TYR A 47 16.08 10.20 -20.75
CA TYR A 47 17.07 11.26 -20.90
C TYR A 47 16.42 12.55 -21.41
N LEU A 48 15.63 12.46 -22.48
CA LEU A 48 14.92 13.61 -23.06
C LEU A 48 13.93 14.23 -22.10
N GLU A 49 13.17 13.43 -21.34
CA GLU A 49 12.27 13.94 -20.31
C GLU A 49 13.01 14.82 -19.31
N ARG A 50 14.17 14.36 -18.82
CA ARG A 50 15.00 15.14 -17.88
C ARG A 50 15.47 16.47 -18.50
N VAL A 51 15.96 16.42 -19.75
CA VAL A 51 16.44 17.61 -20.44
C VAL A 51 15.30 18.63 -20.68
N VAL A 52 14.14 18.14 -21.14
CA VAL A 52 12.96 18.98 -21.36
C VAL A 52 12.46 19.58 -20.05
N ARG A 53 12.40 18.79 -18.98
CA ARG A 53 12.01 19.27 -17.65
C ARG A 53 12.91 20.41 -17.18
N CYS A 54 14.24 20.25 -17.29
CA CYS A 54 15.20 21.31 -16.94
C CYS A 54 14.97 22.59 -17.77
N ALA A 55 14.66 22.45 -19.06
CA ALA A 55 14.38 23.61 -19.93
C ALA A 55 13.07 24.30 -19.53
N LEU A 56 12.01 23.54 -19.24
CA LEU A 56 10.72 24.08 -18.82
C LEU A 56 10.80 24.74 -17.43
N ASP A 57 11.58 24.19 -16.51
CA ASP A 57 11.81 24.77 -15.17
C ASP A 57 12.59 26.09 -15.25
N ALA A 58 13.46 26.27 -16.24
CA ALA A 58 14.18 27.51 -16.48
C ALA A 58 13.29 28.65 -17.02
N CYS A 59 12.11 28.35 -17.59
CA CYS A 59 11.16 29.36 -18.02
C CYS A 59 10.44 29.95 -16.80
N THR A 60 10.74 31.21 -16.45
CA THR A 60 10.21 31.92 -15.29
C THR A 60 9.61 33.30 -15.68
N GLY A 61 8.87 33.92 -14.76
CA GLY A 61 8.23 35.22 -15.00
C GLY A 61 6.81 35.13 -15.55
N ASP A 62 6.21 36.26 -15.88
CA ASP A 62 4.78 36.40 -16.23
C ASP A 62 4.39 35.66 -17.53
N GLN A 63 5.34 35.43 -18.42
CA GLN A 63 5.12 34.71 -19.69
C GLN A 63 5.65 33.26 -19.65
N ALA A 64 5.95 32.72 -18.49
CA ALA A 64 6.55 31.38 -18.36
C ALA A 64 5.69 30.29 -19.00
N LEU A 65 4.37 30.36 -18.87
CA LEU A 65 3.47 29.36 -19.47
C LEU A 65 3.57 29.37 -20.99
N GLN A 66 3.52 30.58 -21.61
CA GLN A 66 3.61 30.73 -23.06
C GLN A 66 4.97 30.26 -23.60
N GLN A 67 6.06 30.57 -22.88
CA GLN A 67 7.40 30.11 -23.24
C GLN A 67 7.49 28.58 -23.17
N ARG A 68 6.96 27.96 -22.13
CA ARG A 68 6.91 26.49 -21.97
C ARG A 68 6.13 25.83 -23.11
N VAL A 69 4.97 26.40 -23.46
CA VAL A 69 4.15 25.90 -24.57
C VAL A 69 4.90 26.04 -25.91
N ALA A 70 5.57 27.16 -26.16
CA ALA A 70 6.37 27.36 -27.37
C ALA A 70 7.49 26.30 -27.45
N VAL A 71 8.24 26.08 -26.39
CA VAL A 71 9.28 25.03 -26.35
C VAL A 71 8.69 23.64 -26.63
N CYS A 72 7.53 23.31 -26.04
CA CYS A 72 6.88 22.03 -26.32
C CYS A 72 6.45 21.90 -27.78
N ASN A 73 5.85 22.93 -28.34
CA ASN A 73 5.40 22.94 -29.75
C ASN A 73 6.56 22.83 -30.73
N ASP A 74 7.66 23.53 -30.48
CA ASP A 74 8.90 23.43 -31.29
C ASP A 74 9.45 22.00 -31.31
N ILE A 75 9.43 21.32 -30.14
CA ILE A 75 9.87 19.92 -30.02
C ILE A 75 8.92 19.02 -30.85
N VAL A 76 7.60 19.17 -30.70
CA VAL A 76 6.60 18.37 -31.42
C VAL A 76 6.75 18.55 -32.93
N GLU A 77 6.90 19.78 -33.43
CA GLU A 77 7.08 20.07 -34.84
C GLU A 77 8.37 19.45 -35.41
N ARG A 78 9.48 19.54 -34.65
CA ARG A 78 10.75 18.87 -35.02
C ARG A 78 10.62 17.36 -35.09
N LEU A 79 9.95 16.75 -34.11
CA LEU A 79 9.72 15.30 -34.10
C LEU A 79 8.82 14.86 -35.23
N SER A 80 7.73 15.58 -35.50
CA SER A 80 6.82 15.33 -36.65
C SER A 80 7.54 15.39 -38.00
N THR A 81 8.51 16.31 -38.15
CA THR A 81 9.31 16.43 -39.36
C THR A 81 10.36 15.32 -39.51
N LYS A 82 10.97 14.88 -38.36
CA LYS A 82 12.06 13.90 -38.37
C LYS A 82 11.58 12.46 -38.40
N VAL A 83 10.40 12.20 -37.85
CA VAL A 83 9.79 10.87 -37.76
C VAL A 83 8.31 10.95 -38.13
N PRO A 84 8.00 11.14 -39.44
CA PRO A 84 6.62 11.30 -39.92
C PRO A 84 5.74 10.09 -39.56
N GLU A 85 6.33 8.90 -39.45
CA GLU A 85 5.68 7.64 -39.09
C GLU A 85 5.10 7.64 -37.66
N ALA A 86 5.53 8.56 -36.79
CA ALA A 86 5.01 8.71 -35.45
C ALA A 86 3.64 9.42 -35.40
N GLU A 87 3.13 9.92 -36.54
CA GLU A 87 1.80 10.54 -36.69
C GLU A 87 1.51 11.64 -35.65
N LEU A 88 2.50 12.46 -35.32
CA LEU A 88 2.39 13.54 -34.31
C LEU A 88 1.69 14.80 -34.85
N GLY A 89 1.18 14.76 -36.05
CA GLY A 89 0.44 15.87 -36.66
C GLY A 89 -0.77 16.27 -35.80
N GLY A 90 -0.85 17.56 -35.43
CA GLY A 90 -1.92 18.05 -34.55
C GLY A 90 -1.70 17.87 -33.05
N SER A 91 -0.55 17.34 -32.61
CA SER A 91 -0.20 17.21 -31.20
C SER A 91 0.34 18.49 -30.54
N THR A 92 0.34 19.62 -31.26
CA THR A 92 0.73 20.92 -30.72
C THR A 92 -0.32 21.46 -29.74
N ILE A 93 0.12 22.16 -28.73
CA ILE A 93 -0.72 22.75 -27.68
C ILE A 93 -1.30 24.08 -28.22
N PRO A 94 -2.63 24.26 -28.18
CA PRO A 94 -3.25 25.52 -28.62
C PRO A 94 -2.96 26.66 -27.61
N PRO A 95 -3.20 27.95 -28.03
CA PRO A 95 -2.99 29.10 -27.14
C PRO A 95 -3.78 29.02 -25.82
N GLN A 96 -4.98 28.43 -25.86
CA GLN A 96 -5.76 28.10 -24.66
C GLN A 96 -5.22 26.77 -24.11
N VAL A 97 -4.41 26.90 -23.07
CA VAL A 97 -3.79 25.72 -22.41
C VAL A 97 -4.78 25.12 -21.43
N GLU A 98 -5.44 24.05 -21.83
CA GLU A 98 -6.50 23.40 -21.08
C GLU A 98 -6.20 21.90 -20.86
N ILE A 99 -6.79 21.34 -19.80
CA ILE A 99 -6.71 19.91 -19.49
C ILE A 99 -8.12 19.33 -19.52
N LEU A 100 -8.35 18.31 -20.35
CA LEU A 100 -9.59 17.54 -20.32
C LEU A 100 -9.65 16.73 -19.03
N LEU A 101 -10.62 17.02 -18.17
CA LEU A 101 -10.78 16.38 -16.88
C LEU A 101 -11.84 15.28 -16.86
N ALA A 102 -12.89 15.41 -17.67
CA ALA A 102 -13.97 14.45 -17.77
C ALA A 102 -14.66 14.58 -19.14
N LEU A 103 -15.15 13.45 -19.63
CA LEU A 103 -16.01 13.37 -20.80
C LEU A 103 -17.20 12.47 -20.46
N LEU A 104 -18.42 12.94 -20.73
CA LEU A 104 -19.64 12.23 -20.43
C LEU A 104 -20.44 12.00 -21.72
N ASP A 105 -20.71 10.73 -22.01
CA ASP A 105 -21.71 10.37 -23.01
C ASP A 105 -23.12 10.35 -22.36
N LYS A 106 -23.90 11.37 -22.66
CA LYS A 106 -25.26 11.53 -22.13
C LYS A 106 -26.23 10.45 -22.61
N ALA A 107 -25.93 9.77 -23.72
CA ALA A 107 -26.77 8.71 -24.24
C ALA A 107 -26.65 7.42 -23.41
N THR A 108 -25.44 7.12 -22.95
CA THR A 108 -25.16 5.92 -22.13
C THR A 108 -25.34 6.16 -20.63
N SER A 109 -25.32 7.42 -20.19
CA SER A 109 -25.43 7.78 -18.77
C SER A 109 -26.34 8.99 -18.56
N PRO A 110 -27.67 8.85 -18.82
CA PRO A 110 -28.61 9.96 -18.80
C PRO A 110 -28.77 10.63 -17.43
N ASP A 111 -28.58 9.87 -16.34
CA ASP A 111 -28.74 10.36 -14.97
C ASP A 111 -27.44 10.94 -14.37
N MET A 112 -26.32 10.90 -15.11
CA MET A 112 -25.04 11.44 -14.67
C MET A 112 -24.88 12.89 -15.14
N SER A 113 -24.40 13.76 -14.25
CA SER A 113 -23.94 15.10 -14.64
C SER A 113 -22.41 15.16 -14.73
N ILE A 114 -21.89 16.10 -15.52
CA ILE A 114 -20.46 16.30 -15.64
C ILE A 114 -19.81 16.72 -14.31
N ASP A 115 -20.53 17.51 -13.50
CA ASP A 115 -20.06 17.93 -12.17
C ASP A 115 -19.95 16.72 -11.24
N ARG A 116 -20.97 15.85 -11.22
CA ARG A 116 -20.92 14.62 -10.44
C ARG A 116 -19.78 13.70 -10.88
N LEU A 117 -19.55 13.55 -12.17
CA LEU A 117 -18.39 12.81 -12.68
C LEU A 117 -17.07 13.41 -12.21
N GLY A 118 -16.96 14.75 -12.22
CA GLY A 118 -15.81 15.48 -11.68
C GLY A 118 -15.56 15.23 -10.19
N GLU A 119 -16.62 15.14 -9.38
CA GLU A 119 -16.53 14.83 -7.94
C GLU A 119 -15.97 13.43 -7.66
N LEU A 120 -16.16 12.48 -8.59
CA LEU A 120 -15.62 11.12 -8.48
C LEU A 120 -14.11 11.03 -8.74
N ARG A 121 -13.48 12.12 -9.16
CA ARG A 121 -12.05 12.13 -9.42
C ARG A 121 -11.25 11.97 -8.13
N PRO A 122 -10.28 11.04 -8.05
CA PRO A 122 -9.36 10.92 -6.92
C PRO A 122 -8.60 12.21 -6.65
N LYS A 123 -8.35 12.54 -5.40
CA LYS A 123 -7.59 13.75 -5.04
C LYS A 123 -6.14 13.70 -5.49
N THR A 124 -5.56 12.50 -5.53
CA THR A 124 -4.20 12.26 -6.06
C THR A 124 -4.10 12.35 -7.59
N GLY A 125 -5.22 12.61 -8.29
CA GLY A 125 -5.26 12.67 -9.75
C GLY A 125 -5.15 11.30 -10.42
N LEU A 126 -5.09 11.29 -11.77
CA LEU A 126 -5.08 10.07 -12.58
C LEU A 126 -3.82 9.96 -13.47
N SER A 127 -2.99 10.99 -13.51
CA SER A 127 -1.85 11.09 -14.44
C SER A 127 -0.50 10.93 -13.74
N GLN A 128 -0.43 11.13 -12.43
CA GLN A 128 0.82 11.08 -11.67
C GLN A 128 0.71 10.04 -10.55
N SER A 129 1.81 9.30 -10.36
CA SER A 129 1.95 8.39 -9.23
C SER A 129 2.11 9.18 -7.93
N ALA A 130 1.69 8.58 -6.81
CA ALA A 130 1.70 9.23 -5.50
C ALA A 130 1.92 8.22 -4.38
N LEU A 131 2.64 8.60 -3.35
CA LEU A 131 2.81 7.82 -2.14
C LEU A 131 1.84 8.34 -1.07
N LEU A 132 0.99 7.46 -0.55
CA LEU A 132 0.14 7.71 0.60
C LEU A 132 0.80 7.10 1.84
N THR A 133 1.08 7.92 2.84
CA THR A 133 1.78 7.49 4.07
C THR A 133 0.88 7.43 5.31
N GLY A 134 -0.43 7.72 5.12
CA GLY A 134 -1.38 7.83 6.22
C GLY A 134 -1.23 9.13 7.01
N SER A 135 -0.55 10.14 6.45
CA SER A 135 -0.41 11.46 7.05
C SER A 135 -1.77 12.18 7.11
N PRO A 136 -2.08 12.94 8.18
CA PRO A 136 -3.31 13.75 8.28
C PRO A 136 -3.47 14.82 7.18
N ARG A 137 -2.38 15.16 6.49
CA ARG A 137 -2.38 16.14 5.38
C ARG A 137 -2.68 15.51 4.03
N GLU A 138 -2.68 14.19 3.96
CA GLU A 138 -2.95 13.41 2.75
C GLU A 138 -4.40 12.91 2.76
N PRO A 139 -5.00 12.62 1.60
CA PRO A 139 -6.27 11.91 1.57
C PRO A 139 -6.10 10.51 2.17
N SER A 140 -7.06 10.05 2.96
CA SER A 140 -7.04 8.67 3.45
C SER A 140 -7.19 7.67 2.29
N LEU A 141 -6.56 6.50 2.41
CA LEU A 141 -6.71 5.44 1.41
C LEU A 141 -8.18 5.11 1.17
N ALA A 142 -9.02 5.07 2.23
CA ALA A 142 -10.45 4.85 2.09
C ALA A 142 -11.14 5.89 1.20
N SER A 143 -10.76 7.18 1.33
CA SER A 143 -11.34 8.24 0.51
C SER A 143 -10.94 8.14 -0.96
N GLU A 144 -9.71 7.75 -1.23
CA GLU A 144 -9.23 7.50 -2.59
C GLU A 144 -9.89 6.26 -3.20
N LEU A 145 -9.92 5.13 -2.46
CA LEU A 145 -10.55 3.90 -2.93
C LEU A 145 -12.02 4.10 -3.31
N LYS A 146 -12.77 4.89 -2.54
CA LYS A 146 -14.17 5.20 -2.88
C LYS A 146 -14.30 5.87 -4.25
N LYS A 147 -13.45 6.83 -4.53
CA LYS A 147 -13.43 7.56 -5.81
C LYS A 147 -12.91 6.69 -6.95
N GLU A 148 -11.86 5.91 -6.69
CA GLU A 148 -11.35 4.95 -7.67
C GLU A 148 -12.43 3.93 -8.06
N ILE A 149 -13.14 3.34 -7.10
CA ILE A 149 -14.22 2.37 -7.31
C ILE A 149 -15.31 2.98 -8.19
N LEU A 150 -15.81 4.17 -7.84
CA LEU A 150 -16.94 4.78 -8.54
C LEU A 150 -16.59 5.28 -9.96
N SER A 151 -15.31 5.60 -10.21
CA SER A 151 -14.83 6.14 -11.49
C SER A 151 -14.20 5.09 -12.42
N SER A 152 -14.22 3.81 -12.04
CA SER A 152 -13.64 2.71 -12.82
C SER A 152 -14.69 1.96 -13.64
N ASP A 153 -14.21 1.22 -14.65
CA ASP A 153 -15.02 0.33 -15.48
C ASP A 153 -14.76 -1.15 -15.13
N ARG A 154 -13.54 -1.48 -14.71
CA ARG A 154 -13.18 -2.79 -14.18
C ARG A 154 -12.26 -2.64 -12.97
N ILE A 155 -12.39 -3.55 -12.00
CA ILE A 155 -11.57 -3.56 -10.78
C ILE A 155 -11.04 -4.97 -10.55
N ASP A 156 -9.72 -5.07 -10.32
CA ASP A 156 -9.05 -6.28 -9.86
C ASP A 156 -8.43 -6.05 -8.49
N ILE A 157 -8.71 -6.93 -7.54
CA ILE A 157 -8.19 -6.85 -6.17
C ILE A 157 -7.42 -8.12 -5.84
N LEU A 158 -6.16 -7.97 -5.46
CA LEU A 158 -5.33 -9.03 -4.90
C LEU A 158 -5.07 -8.71 -3.43
N MET A 159 -5.70 -9.45 -2.51
CA MET A 159 -5.73 -9.08 -1.10
C MET A 159 -5.55 -10.29 -0.19
N SER A 160 -4.49 -10.25 0.63
CA SER A 160 -4.24 -11.32 1.60
C SER A 160 -5.38 -11.46 2.59
N PHE A 161 -5.80 -10.36 3.21
CA PHE A 161 -6.81 -10.40 4.27
C PHE A 161 -7.89 -9.37 4.04
N ILE A 162 -9.15 -9.83 4.06
CA ILE A 162 -10.33 -8.98 3.93
C ILE A 162 -11.12 -9.02 5.22
N LYS A 163 -11.11 -7.91 5.97
CA LYS A 163 -11.86 -7.75 7.19
C LYS A 163 -13.20 -7.05 6.94
N TRP A 164 -14.24 -7.51 7.59
CA TRP A 164 -15.52 -6.83 7.55
C TRP A 164 -15.45 -5.35 7.96
N SER A 165 -14.63 -5.06 8.96
CA SER A 165 -14.44 -3.69 9.45
C SER A 165 -13.89 -2.72 8.41
N GLY A 166 -13.08 -3.19 7.46
CA GLY A 166 -12.60 -2.39 6.34
C GLY A 166 -13.57 -2.39 5.17
N LEU A 167 -14.09 -3.56 4.79
CA LEU A 167 -14.98 -3.69 3.65
C LEU A 167 -16.24 -2.81 3.77
N ARG A 168 -16.85 -2.74 4.95
CA ARG A 168 -18.03 -1.90 5.21
C ARG A 168 -17.82 -0.40 4.92
N LEU A 169 -16.56 0.07 4.89
CA LEU A 169 -16.25 1.48 4.60
C LEU A 169 -16.39 1.82 3.11
N ILE A 170 -16.28 0.82 2.25
CA ILE A 170 -16.36 0.93 0.79
C ILE A 170 -17.51 0.09 0.21
N GLU A 171 -18.33 -0.52 1.05
CA GLU A 171 -19.43 -1.41 0.63
C GLU A 171 -20.43 -0.69 -0.26
N LYS A 172 -20.80 0.54 0.10
CA LYS A 172 -21.76 1.35 -0.67
C LYS A 172 -21.25 1.58 -2.09
N GLU A 173 -20.02 1.99 -2.22
CA GLU A 173 -19.36 2.28 -3.49
C GLU A 173 -19.19 1.00 -4.34
N LEU A 174 -18.86 -0.14 -3.72
CA LEU A 174 -18.80 -1.43 -4.41
C LEU A 174 -20.15 -1.88 -4.92
N ARG A 175 -21.23 -1.71 -4.14
CA ARG A 175 -22.59 -2.02 -4.58
C ARG A 175 -23.03 -1.14 -5.75
N GLU A 176 -22.75 0.16 -5.69
CA GLU A 176 -23.04 1.10 -6.77
C GLU A 176 -22.24 0.75 -8.03
N PHE A 177 -20.94 0.45 -7.90
CA PHE A 177 -20.09 0.02 -9.00
C PHE A 177 -20.61 -1.26 -9.65
N THR A 178 -20.86 -2.31 -8.87
CA THR A 178 -21.24 -3.62 -9.39
C THR A 178 -22.67 -3.69 -9.90
N SER A 179 -23.52 -2.71 -9.58
CA SER A 179 -24.88 -2.60 -10.12
C SER A 179 -24.92 -2.09 -11.56
N ARG A 180 -23.83 -1.47 -12.05
CA ARG A 180 -23.73 -1.02 -13.43
C ARG A 180 -23.50 -2.23 -14.37
N SER A 181 -24.17 -2.24 -15.52
CA SER A 181 -24.19 -3.40 -16.44
C SER A 181 -22.83 -3.76 -17.04
N ASN A 182 -21.98 -2.76 -17.29
CA ASN A 182 -20.70 -2.94 -18.00
C ASN A 182 -19.49 -2.97 -17.07
N THR A 183 -19.68 -3.27 -15.80
CA THR A 183 -18.58 -3.33 -14.83
C THR A 183 -18.21 -4.77 -14.47
N THR A 184 -16.97 -4.97 -14.06
CA THR A 184 -16.48 -6.27 -13.56
C THR A 184 -15.60 -6.06 -12.34
N LEU A 185 -15.90 -6.80 -11.26
CA LEU A 185 -15.07 -6.88 -10.06
C LEU A 185 -14.50 -8.28 -9.93
N ARG A 186 -13.17 -8.39 -9.89
CA ARG A 186 -12.48 -9.66 -9.66
C ARG A 186 -11.63 -9.56 -8.39
N ILE A 187 -11.69 -10.57 -7.55
CA ILE A 187 -11.01 -10.58 -6.27
C ILE A 187 -10.28 -11.89 -6.08
N ILE A 188 -9.01 -11.83 -5.70
CA ILE A 188 -8.22 -12.97 -5.23
C ILE A 188 -7.89 -12.74 -3.76
N THR A 189 -8.19 -13.72 -2.92
CA THR A 189 -7.85 -13.72 -1.49
C THR A 189 -7.42 -15.10 -1.02
N THR A 190 -7.11 -15.24 0.26
CA THR A 190 -6.65 -16.51 0.83
C THR A 190 -7.29 -16.79 2.19
N SER A 191 -7.35 -18.08 2.55
CA SER A 191 -7.69 -18.54 3.90
C SER A 191 -6.51 -18.47 4.87
N TYR A 192 -5.30 -18.19 4.39
CA TYR A 192 -4.06 -18.17 5.16
C TYR A 192 -4.20 -17.34 6.45
N MET A 193 -3.65 -17.87 7.54
CA MET A 193 -3.74 -17.33 8.90
C MET A 193 -5.17 -17.17 9.46
N GLY A 194 -6.22 -17.65 8.79
CA GLY A 194 -7.60 -17.44 9.23
C GLY A 194 -8.00 -15.97 9.41
N ALA A 195 -7.21 -15.05 8.82
CA ALA A 195 -7.33 -13.62 9.07
C ALA A 195 -8.44 -12.96 8.24
N THR A 196 -8.88 -13.58 7.14
CA THR A 196 -10.03 -13.12 6.33
C THR A 196 -11.34 -13.38 7.08
N ASP A 197 -12.29 -12.45 6.99
CA ASP A 197 -13.62 -12.63 7.57
C ASP A 197 -14.57 -13.27 6.54
N LEU A 198 -15.15 -14.41 6.89
CA LEU A 198 -16.10 -15.14 6.05
C LEU A 198 -17.23 -14.23 5.55
N ARG A 199 -17.84 -13.44 6.44
CA ARG A 199 -18.89 -12.46 6.11
C ARG A 199 -18.47 -11.50 5.00
N ALA A 200 -17.21 -11.08 4.98
CA ALA A 200 -16.69 -10.16 3.96
C ALA A 200 -16.61 -10.84 2.59
N VAL A 201 -16.10 -12.07 2.54
CA VAL A 201 -16.01 -12.84 1.29
C VAL A 201 -17.42 -13.18 0.76
N SER A 202 -18.35 -13.61 1.62
CA SER A 202 -19.72 -13.93 1.24
C SER A 202 -20.46 -12.70 0.72
N LEU A 203 -20.26 -11.51 1.33
CA LEU A 203 -20.82 -10.27 0.79
C LEU A 203 -20.27 -9.99 -0.62
N LEU A 204 -18.96 -10.04 -0.80
CA LEU A 204 -18.35 -9.77 -2.10
C LEU A 204 -18.83 -10.73 -3.18
N ALA A 205 -18.96 -12.02 -2.87
CA ALA A 205 -19.47 -13.02 -3.79
C ALA A 205 -20.97 -12.83 -4.10
N SER A 206 -21.73 -12.15 -3.25
CA SER A 206 -23.15 -11.84 -3.48
C SER A 206 -23.39 -10.61 -4.36
N LEU A 207 -22.36 -9.81 -4.64
CA LEU A 207 -22.49 -8.62 -5.48
C LEU A 207 -22.63 -9.01 -6.96
N PRO A 208 -23.48 -8.31 -7.74
CA PRO A 208 -23.56 -8.54 -9.18
C PRO A 208 -22.21 -8.26 -9.86
N ASN A 209 -21.98 -8.83 -11.02
CA ASN A 209 -20.74 -8.64 -11.82
C ASN A 209 -19.44 -8.90 -11.05
N THR A 210 -19.48 -9.69 -9.98
CA THR A 210 -18.35 -9.97 -9.10
C THR A 210 -17.94 -11.44 -9.16
N LYS A 211 -16.64 -11.67 -9.23
CA LYS A 211 -16.05 -13.01 -9.13
C LYS A 211 -14.99 -13.01 -8.05
N VAL A 212 -15.08 -13.97 -7.14
CA VAL A 212 -14.10 -14.15 -6.05
C VAL A 212 -13.37 -15.47 -6.24
N ARG A 213 -12.06 -15.45 -6.08
CA ARG A 213 -11.22 -16.65 -6.01
C ARG A 213 -10.49 -16.71 -4.69
N VAL A 214 -10.36 -17.91 -4.12
CA VAL A 214 -9.74 -18.13 -2.81
C VAL A 214 -8.66 -19.19 -2.93
N SER A 215 -7.46 -18.90 -2.42
CA SER A 215 -6.45 -19.91 -2.16
C SER A 215 -6.73 -20.55 -0.79
N TYR A 216 -6.80 -21.88 -0.80
CA TYR A 216 -6.94 -22.72 0.39
C TYR A 216 -5.61 -23.40 0.76
N ASP A 217 -4.59 -23.29 -0.08
CA ASP A 217 -3.26 -23.85 0.18
C ASP A 217 -2.41 -22.85 0.94
N THR A 218 -2.32 -23.07 2.25
CA THR A 218 -1.59 -22.20 3.16
C THR A 218 -0.13 -22.63 3.36
N ASN A 219 0.25 -23.79 2.83
CA ASN A 219 1.59 -24.35 2.98
C ASN A 219 2.51 -24.00 1.80
N ARG A 220 1.96 -23.96 0.58
CA ARG A 220 2.72 -23.78 -0.65
C ARG A 220 2.84 -22.31 -1.04
N THR A 221 1.70 -21.61 -1.13
CA THR A 221 1.64 -20.22 -1.57
C THR A 221 1.07 -19.37 -0.44
N ARG A 222 1.93 -18.59 0.19
CA ARG A 222 1.52 -17.63 1.23
C ARG A 222 1.21 -16.29 0.57
N LEU A 223 0.02 -16.17 -0.02
CA LEU A 223 -0.39 -14.91 -0.60
C LEU A 223 -0.38 -13.80 0.45
N HIS A 224 0.54 -12.85 0.29
CA HIS A 224 0.66 -11.70 1.20
C HIS A 224 0.60 -10.35 0.46
N ALA A 225 0.17 -10.34 -0.78
CA ALA A 225 -0.02 -9.14 -1.59
C ALA A 225 -1.22 -8.31 -1.11
N LYS A 226 -1.13 -7.00 -1.26
CA LYS A 226 -2.20 -6.04 -1.02
C LYS A 226 -2.14 -5.05 -2.16
N ALA A 227 -3.03 -5.27 -3.12
CA ALA A 227 -2.99 -4.52 -4.34
C ALA A 227 -4.40 -4.37 -4.95
N TYR A 228 -4.64 -3.22 -5.55
CA TYR A 228 -5.85 -2.86 -6.26
C TYR A 228 -5.47 -2.36 -7.64
N LEU A 229 -6.25 -2.71 -8.65
CA LEU A 229 -6.10 -2.21 -10.01
C LEU A 229 -7.46 -1.71 -10.50
N PHE A 230 -7.49 -0.45 -10.89
CA PHE A 230 -8.68 0.27 -11.34
C PHE A 230 -8.51 0.63 -12.81
N TYR A 231 -9.24 -0.05 -13.68
CA TYR A 231 -9.20 0.19 -15.10
C TYR A 231 -10.24 1.23 -15.51
N ARG A 232 -9.88 2.02 -16.51
CA ARG A 232 -10.78 2.97 -17.17
C ARG A 232 -10.62 2.85 -18.66
N ASP A 233 -11.74 2.82 -19.39
CA ASP A 233 -11.77 2.77 -20.85
C ASP A 233 -11.14 4.02 -21.47
N SER A 234 -11.08 5.12 -20.70
CA SER A 234 -10.34 6.34 -21.06
C SER A 234 -8.81 6.17 -21.04
N GLY A 235 -8.27 5.01 -20.64
CA GLY A 235 -6.83 4.72 -20.55
C GLY A 235 -6.13 5.25 -19.29
N PHE A 236 -6.86 5.84 -18.34
CA PHE A 236 -6.32 6.33 -17.07
C PHE A 236 -6.38 5.25 -15.99
N THR A 237 -5.77 4.10 -16.25
CA THR A 237 -5.67 2.99 -15.29
C THR A 237 -4.74 3.36 -14.14
N THR A 238 -5.16 3.00 -12.92
CA THR A 238 -4.40 3.24 -11.69
C THR A 238 -4.28 1.95 -10.86
N ALA A 239 -3.17 1.78 -10.17
CA ALA A 239 -2.96 0.69 -9.23
C ALA A 239 -2.52 1.23 -7.85
N TYR A 240 -2.90 0.52 -6.80
CA TYR A 240 -2.41 0.75 -5.44
C TYR A 240 -1.71 -0.51 -4.95
N ILE A 241 -0.49 -0.38 -4.48
CA ILE A 241 0.33 -1.47 -3.93
C ILE A 241 0.91 -0.99 -2.61
N GLY A 242 0.77 -1.80 -1.56
CA GLY A 242 1.31 -1.37 -0.26
C GLY A 242 1.13 -2.39 0.86
N SER A 243 1.18 -1.88 2.08
CA SER A 243 1.05 -2.69 3.30
C SER A 243 -0.40 -2.88 3.75
N SER A 244 -1.35 -2.08 3.24
CA SER A 244 -2.73 -2.00 3.72
C SER A 244 -3.59 -3.19 3.29
N ASN A 245 -3.97 -4.04 4.23
CA ASN A 245 -5.09 -4.97 4.04
C ASN A 245 -6.44 -4.22 4.09
N ILE A 246 -7.52 -4.85 3.61
CA ILE A 246 -8.87 -4.31 3.79
C ILE A 246 -9.28 -4.48 5.26
N SER A 247 -8.84 -3.57 6.11
CA SER A 247 -9.22 -3.46 7.52
C SER A 247 -9.48 -1.99 7.87
N HIS A 248 -10.29 -1.72 8.90
CA HIS A 248 -10.63 -0.35 9.27
C HIS A 248 -9.37 0.49 9.55
N ALA A 249 -8.48 0.00 10.40
CA ALA A 249 -7.27 0.74 10.76
C ALA A 249 -6.37 1.00 9.56
N ALA A 250 -6.14 -0.02 8.71
CA ALA A 250 -5.22 0.09 7.59
C ALA A 250 -5.68 1.10 6.53
N ILE A 251 -6.98 1.19 6.25
CA ILE A 251 -7.47 2.08 5.18
C ILE A 251 -7.93 3.47 5.67
N THR A 252 -7.97 3.72 6.99
CA THR A 252 -8.40 5.02 7.55
C THR A 252 -7.28 5.81 8.21
N SER A 253 -6.71 5.30 9.29
CA SER A 253 -5.82 6.04 10.20
C SER A 253 -4.52 5.31 10.53
N GLY A 254 -4.29 4.11 9.98
CA GLY A 254 -3.04 3.38 10.13
C GLY A 254 -1.89 4.10 9.42
N LEU A 255 -0.68 4.04 9.99
CA LEU A 255 0.55 4.47 9.33
C LEU A 255 0.97 3.41 8.31
N GLU A 256 0.17 3.28 7.26
CA GLU A 256 0.38 2.32 6.20
C GLU A 256 0.86 3.03 4.94
N TRP A 257 1.84 2.46 4.28
CA TRP A 257 2.37 3.02 3.05
C TRP A 257 1.75 2.34 1.84
N ASN A 258 1.16 3.14 0.97
CA ASN A 258 0.54 2.68 -0.26
C ASN A 258 1.03 3.54 -1.42
N LEU A 259 1.68 2.92 -2.38
CA LEU A 259 2.09 3.55 -3.62
C LEU A 259 0.92 3.47 -4.62
N LYS A 260 0.43 4.61 -5.05
CA LYS A 260 -0.41 4.74 -6.23
C LYS A 260 0.48 4.84 -7.45
N VAL A 261 0.27 3.97 -8.43
CA VAL A 261 0.93 4.00 -9.74
C VAL A 261 -0.12 4.27 -10.81
N THR A 262 0.22 5.06 -11.81
CA THR A 262 -0.69 5.36 -12.93
C THR A 262 -0.11 4.88 -14.25
N ALA A 263 -0.98 4.46 -15.18
CA ALA A 263 -0.54 4.03 -16.52
C ALA A 263 0.10 5.16 -17.34
N ARG A 264 -0.18 6.43 -16.98
CA ARG A 264 0.42 7.60 -17.64
C ARG A 264 1.86 7.86 -17.19
N ASP A 265 2.20 7.45 -15.98
CA ASP A 265 3.49 7.70 -15.35
C ASP A 265 4.43 6.48 -15.45
N ALA A 266 3.88 5.26 -15.25
CA ALA A 266 4.64 4.02 -15.24
C ALA A 266 3.82 2.86 -15.84
N ALA A 267 3.66 2.90 -17.17
CA ALA A 267 2.87 1.92 -17.91
C ALA A 267 3.41 0.49 -17.77
N ASP A 268 4.72 0.33 -17.72
CA ASP A 268 5.43 -0.95 -17.55
C ASP A 268 5.08 -1.62 -16.22
N ILE A 269 5.00 -0.87 -15.13
CA ILE A 269 4.58 -1.37 -13.82
C ILE A 269 3.12 -1.82 -13.86
N ILE A 270 2.23 -1.03 -14.47
CA ILE A 270 0.82 -1.40 -14.63
C ILE A 270 0.70 -2.68 -15.46
N ASN A 271 1.42 -2.77 -16.59
CA ASN A 271 1.39 -3.97 -17.46
C ASN A 271 1.89 -5.22 -16.72
N LYS A 272 2.96 -5.09 -15.93
CA LYS A 272 3.47 -6.19 -15.10
C LYS A 272 2.44 -6.62 -14.06
N PHE A 273 1.75 -5.66 -13.45
CA PHE A 273 0.69 -5.93 -12.49
C PHE A 273 -0.45 -6.71 -13.15
N VAL A 274 -0.92 -6.23 -14.31
CA VAL A 274 -1.98 -6.89 -15.10
C VAL A 274 -1.58 -8.33 -15.42
N GLY A 275 -0.39 -8.53 -15.99
CA GLY A 275 0.10 -9.88 -16.36
C GLY A 275 0.23 -10.82 -15.15
N THR A 276 0.69 -10.31 -14.01
CA THR A 276 0.78 -11.09 -12.78
C THR A 276 -0.60 -11.45 -12.23
N PHE A 277 -1.55 -10.51 -12.24
CA PHE A 277 -2.90 -10.79 -11.80
C PHE A 277 -3.58 -11.84 -12.69
N GLU A 278 -3.44 -11.76 -14.02
CA GLU A 278 -4.00 -12.75 -14.94
C GLU A 278 -3.37 -14.13 -14.75
N THR A 279 -2.07 -14.19 -14.44
CA THR A 279 -1.40 -15.45 -14.09
C THR A 279 -2.03 -16.09 -12.86
N TYR A 280 -2.21 -15.32 -11.77
CA TYR A 280 -2.86 -15.84 -10.56
C TYR A 280 -4.34 -16.14 -10.78
N TRP A 281 -5.03 -15.31 -11.58
CA TRP A 281 -6.41 -15.55 -11.93
C TRP A 281 -6.63 -16.85 -12.69
N SER A 282 -5.67 -17.27 -13.47
CA SER A 282 -5.72 -18.51 -14.26
C SER A 282 -5.18 -19.74 -13.51
N ASP A 283 -4.48 -19.54 -12.39
CA ASP A 283 -3.89 -20.61 -11.62
C ASP A 283 -4.99 -21.42 -10.89
N PRO A 284 -5.04 -22.76 -11.06
CA PRO A 284 -6.01 -23.64 -10.40
C PRO A 284 -5.91 -23.65 -8.86
N GLU A 285 -4.83 -23.16 -8.27
CA GLU A 285 -4.72 -22.97 -6.82
C GLU A 285 -5.81 -22.01 -6.30
N PHE A 286 -6.10 -20.94 -7.06
CA PHE A 286 -7.13 -19.98 -6.71
C PHE A 286 -8.51 -20.44 -7.19
N ARG A 287 -9.22 -21.13 -6.32
CA ARG A 287 -10.53 -21.70 -6.65
C ARG A 287 -11.62 -20.63 -6.66
N THR A 288 -12.51 -20.72 -7.64
CA THR A 288 -13.70 -19.88 -7.63
C THR A 288 -14.51 -20.15 -6.37
N TYR A 289 -14.94 -19.07 -5.71
CA TYR A 289 -15.78 -19.12 -4.52
C TYR A 289 -17.21 -18.69 -4.88
N SER A 290 -18.16 -19.51 -4.49
CA SER A 290 -19.59 -19.22 -4.49
C SER A 290 -20.16 -19.25 -3.06
N LEU A 291 -21.39 -18.80 -2.85
CA LEU A 291 -22.02 -18.87 -1.53
C LEU A 291 -22.22 -20.31 -1.04
N GLU A 292 -22.26 -21.27 -1.96
CA GLU A 292 -22.35 -22.71 -1.64
C GLU A 292 -21.04 -23.23 -1.00
N ASP A 293 -19.91 -22.57 -1.26
CA ASP A 293 -18.59 -22.93 -0.71
C ASP A 293 -18.37 -22.36 0.71
N GLU A 294 -19.35 -21.65 1.28
CA GLU A 294 -19.22 -21.05 2.61
C GLU A 294 -18.80 -22.05 3.70
N PRO A 295 -19.34 -23.28 3.77
CA PRO A 295 -18.90 -24.27 4.76
C PRO A 295 -17.43 -24.65 4.60
N THR A 296 -16.95 -24.77 3.36
CA THR A 296 -15.55 -25.08 3.03
C THR A 296 -14.62 -23.97 3.48
N LEU A 297 -14.95 -22.72 3.16
CA LEU A 297 -14.16 -21.57 3.57
C LEU A 297 -14.20 -21.40 5.10
N ARG A 298 -15.34 -21.58 5.75
CA ARG A 298 -15.47 -21.55 7.21
C ARG A 298 -14.55 -22.55 7.88
N LYS A 299 -14.52 -23.79 7.37
CA LYS A 299 -13.64 -24.85 7.87
C LYS A 299 -12.15 -24.49 7.67
N ALA A 300 -11.77 -24.00 6.48
CA ALA A 300 -10.40 -23.61 6.20
C ALA A 300 -9.93 -22.47 7.14
N LEU A 301 -10.73 -21.41 7.30
CA LEU A 301 -10.44 -20.32 8.23
C LEU A 301 -10.37 -20.78 9.70
N GLY A 302 -11.19 -21.74 10.09
CA GLY A 302 -11.18 -22.33 11.43
C GLY A 302 -9.92 -23.17 11.68
N ASN A 303 -9.51 -23.98 10.72
CA ASN A 303 -8.30 -24.79 10.81
C ASN A 303 -7.04 -23.92 10.95
N GLU A 304 -6.93 -22.88 10.15
CA GLU A 304 -5.83 -21.93 10.22
C GLU A 304 -5.75 -21.25 11.59
N ARG A 305 -6.87 -20.80 12.14
CA ARG A 305 -6.93 -20.20 13.49
C ARG A 305 -6.53 -21.17 14.59
N SER A 306 -6.84 -22.44 14.45
CA SER A 306 -6.48 -23.46 15.45
C SER A 306 -5.00 -23.87 15.37
N THR A 307 -4.44 -23.89 14.16
CA THR A 307 -3.03 -24.16 13.95
C THR A 307 -2.15 -23.02 14.47
N ASP A 308 -2.63 -21.80 14.34
CA ASP A 308 -1.95 -20.59 14.81
C ASP A 308 -1.93 -20.42 16.35
N GLN A 309 -2.77 -21.08 17.11
CA GLN A 309 -2.59 -21.10 18.57
C GLN A 309 -1.24 -21.70 18.98
N TYR A 310 -0.56 -22.43 18.10
CA TYR A 310 0.79 -22.95 18.32
C TYR A 310 1.90 -22.20 17.55
N GLN A 311 1.56 -21.37 16.56
CA GLN A 311 2.54 -20.67 15.69
C GLN A 311 2.42 -19.14 15.69
N TYR A 312 1.47 -18.53 16.41
CA TYR A 312 1.59 -17.12 16.78
C TYR A 312 2.62 -16.91 17.89
N LEU A 313 3.80 -17.35 17.66
CA LEU A 313 4.92 -16.46 17.80
C LEU A 313 4.80 -15.42 16.66
N VAL A 314 3.81 -14.53 16.76
CA VAL A 314 4.04 -13.19 16.29
C VAL A 314 5.44 -12.90 16.76
N ASP A 315 6.34 -12.55 15.87
CA ASP A 315 7.67 -12.04 16.25
C ASP A 315 7.42 -10.69 16.94
N MET A 316 6.81 -10.77 18.12
CA MET A 316 6.52 -9.66 19.01
C MET A 316 7.86 -9.31 19.64
N ARG A 317 8.70 -8.63 18.84
CA ARG A 317 9.93 -8.06 19.38
C ARG A 317 9.52 -6.93 20.31
N PRO A 318 9.86 -7.06 21.60
CA PRO A 318 9.64 -5.96 22.52
C PRO A 318 10.36 -4.73 22.00
N TYR A 319 9.76 -3.57 22.13
CA TYR A 319 10.49 -2.32 21.90
C TYR A 319 11.77 -2.30 22.76
N GLY A 320 12.83 -1.62 22.35
CA GLY A 320 14.12 -1.62 23.03
C GLY A 320 13.99 -1.39 24.53
N PHE A 321 13.18 -0.42 24.97
CA PHE A 321 12.92 -0.18 26.41
C PHE A 321 12.18 -1.34 27.12
N GLN A 322 11.33 -2.09 26.39
CA GLN A 322 10.65 -3.26 26.94
C GLN A 322 11.63 -4.45 27.07
N GLN A 323 12.57 -4.56 26.13
CA GLN A 323 13.62 -5.55 26.20
C GLN A 323 14.54 -5.31 27.40
N ASP A 324 14.95 -4.07 27.62
CA ASP A 324 15.73 -3.68 28.81
C ASP A 324 15.03 -4.03 30.13
N ILE A 325 13.71 -3.82 30.19
CA ILE A 325 12.92 -4.20 31.37
C ILE A 325 12.90 -5.72 31.55
N LEU A 326 12.66 -6.48 30.48
CA LEU A 326 12.64 -7.94 30.53
C LEU A 326 14.01 -8.50 30.93
N GLU A 327 15.10 -7.95 30.40
CA GLU A 327 16.47 -8.36 30.75
C GLU A 327 16.81 -8.07 32.22
N ARG A 328 16.42 -6.88 32.72
CA ARG A 328 16.59 -6.55 34.16
C ARG A 328 15.77 -7.47 35.06
N LEU A 329 14.52 -7.76 34.70
CA LEU A 329 13.69 -8.70 35.44
C LEU A 329 14.27 -10.11 35.42
N LYS A 330 14.88 -10.55 34.33
CA LYS A 330 15.57 -11.80 34.18
C LYS A 330 16.82 -11.83 35.05
N ALA A 331 17.64 -10.81 35.01
CA ALA A 331 18.83 -10.67 35.84
C ALA A 331 18.51 -10.68 37.33
N GLU A 332 17.46 -9.97 37.78
CA GLU A 332 17.02 -9.99 39.19
C GLU A 332 16.58 -11.40 39.66
N ARG A 333 15.99 -12.20 38.77
CA ARG A 333 15.59 -13.58 39.07
C ARG A 333 16.78 -14.54 39.10
N GLU A 334 17.67 -14.43 38.13
CA GLU A 334 18.78 -15.38 37.96
C GLU A 334 19.96 -15.07 38.89
N LEU A 335 20.33 -13.80 39.05
CA LEU A 335 21.49 -13.39 39.82
C LEU A 335 21.18 -13.15 41.31
N HIS A 336 20.01 -12.63 41.62
CA HIS A 336 19.65 -12.20 42.97
C HIS A 336 18.52 -13.03 43.62
N GLY A 337 17.96 -14.01 42.89
CA GLY A 337 16.85 -14.82 43.36
C GLY A 337 15.56 -14.05 43.66
N ARG A 338 15.51 -12.77 43.25
CA ARG A 338 14.38 -11.89 43.53
C ARG A 338 13.26 -12.13 42.53
N ARG A 339 12.17 -12.71 43.02
CA ARG A 339 11.00 -13.04 42.20
C ARG A 339 9.85 -12.04 42.33
N ARG A 340 9.99 -11.07 43.21
CA ARG A 340 9.03 -9.98 43.43
C ARG A 340 9.67 -8.68 42.97
N ASN A 341 9.09 -8.04 41.98
CA ASN A 341 9.56 -6.77 41.47
C ASN A 341 8.40 -5.77 41.42
N LEU A 342 8.60 -4.58 41.99
CA LEU A 342 7.70 -3.47 41.83
C LEU A 342 8.12 -2.72 40.58
N TRP A 343 7.19 -2.62 39.65
CA TRP A 343 7.41 -1.89 38.42
C TRP A 343 6.33 -0.86 38.20
N SER A 344 6.72 0.39 38.01
CA SER A 344 5.84 1.53 37.75
C SER A 344 6.17 2.15 36.40
N GLN A 345 5.19 2.23 35.52
CA GLN A 345 5.34 2.84 34.20
C GLN A 345 4.14 3.69 33.86
N GLN A 346 4.42 4.79 33.19
CA GLN A 346 3.40 5.65 32.59
C GLN A 346 2.65 4.89 31.48
N LEU A 347 1.34 5.08 31.41
CA LEU A 347 0.48 4.40 30.43
C LEU A 347 0.79 4.88 29.00
N VAL A 348 1.64 4.14 28.28
CA VAL A 348 1.89 4.31 26.84
C VAL A 348 1.66 2.97 26.14
N LEU A 349 1.25 3.01 24.88
CA LEU A 349 1.06 1.86 23.98
C LEU A 349 2.18 0.81 24.16
N GLY A 350 1.85 -0.43 24.51
CA GLY A 350 2.82 -1.51 24.65
C GLY A 350 2.65 -2.39 25.90
N LYS A 351 1.85 -1.99 26.87
CA LYS A 351 1.62 -2.80 28.10
C LYS A 351 1.03 -4.20 27.82
N ARG A 352 0.29 -4.33 26.71
CA ARG A 352 -0.29 -5.62 26.31
C ARG A 352 0.77 -6.63 25.89
N LEU A 353 1.95 -6.18 25.45
CA LEU A 353 3.04 -7.06 25.00
C LEU A 353 3.90 -7.62 26.14
N LEU A 354 4.09 -6.85 27.21
CA LEU A 354 4.86 -7.34 28.35
C LEU A 354 4.13 -8.42 29.16
N ARG A 355 2.80 -8.38 29.14
CA ARG A 355 1.96 -9.30 29.92
C ARG A 355 2.01 -10.75 29.42
N PRO A 356 1.85 -11.05 28.13
CA PRO A 356 2.00 -12.41 27.61
C PRO A 356 3.41 -12.99 27.82
N SER A 357 4.45 -12.20 27.59
CA SER A 357 5.84 -12.66 27.73
C SER A 357 6.18 -13.01 29.16
N THR A 358 5.77 -12.20 30.16
CA THR A 358 6.00 -12.49 31.56
C THR A 358 5.15 -13.67 32.06
N THR A 359 3.95 -13.85 31.50
CA THR A 359 3.08 -14.97 31.84
C THR A 359 3.62 -16.30 31.29
N ASN A 360 4.13 -16.31 30.07
CA ASN A 360 4.71 -17.51 29.46
C ASN A 360 5.99 -17.96 30.18
N ASP A 361 6.85 -17.02 30.56
CA ASP A 361 8.05 -17.35 31.37
C ASP A 361 7.67 -17.88 32.74
N THR A 362 6.61 -17.37 33.33
CA THR A 362 6.08 -17.83 34.60
C THR A 362 5.46 -19.24 34.51
N VAL A 363 4.69 -19.48 33.42
CA VAL A 363 4.09 -20.81 33.15
C VAL A 363 5.17 -21.87 32.88
N ARG A 364 6.24 -21.56 32.16
CA ARG A 364 7.37 -22.45 31.95
C ARG A 364 8.06 -22.79 33.27
N SER A 365 8.26 -21.80 34.13
CA SER A 365 8.89 -22.08 35.46
C SER A 365 8.01 -22.90 36.37
N ILE A 366 6.69 -22.89 36.19
CA ILE A 366 5.73 -23.76 36.92
C ILE A 366 5.80 -25.20 36.39
N GLN A 367 5.92 -25.41 35.09
CA GLN A 367 6.05 -26.75 34.48
C GLN A 367 7.39 -27.43 34.88
N GLU A 368 8.42 -26.66 35.15
CA GLU A 368 9.72 -27.16 35.63
C GLU A 368 9.77 -27.40 37.16
N GLY A 369 8.65 -27.31 37.88
CA GLY A 369 8.57 -27.60 39.31
C GLY A 369 9.21 -26.55 40.22
N LYS A 370 9.56 -25.39 39.73
CA LYS A 370 10.35 -24.38 40.46
C LYS A 370 9.58 -23.16 40.96
N THR A 371 8.27 -23.18 41.10
CA THR A 371 7.50 -22.25 41.94
C THR A 371 6.09 -21.99 41.41
N ALA A 372 5.08 -22.09 42.23
CA ALA A 372 3.72 -21.62 41.95
C ALA A 372 3.64 -20.10 42.09
N CYS A 373 3.16 -19.41 41.05
CA CYS A 373 2.85 -17.99 41.12
C CYS A 373 1.39 -17.78 40.66
N CYS A 374 0.53 -17.39 41.61
CA CYS A 374 -0.84 -17.02 41.31
C CYS A 374 -0.93 -15.52 41.00
N LEU A 375 -1.52 -15.17 39.85
CA LEU A 375 -1.93 -13.81 39.52
C LEU A 375 -3.20 -13.47 40.30
N SER A 376 -3.09 -12.67 41.34
CA SER A 376 -4.24 -12.15 42.06
C SER A 376 -4.47 -10.67 41.79
N HIS A 377 -5.68 -10.38 41.39
CA HIS A 377 -6.43 -9.11 41.42
C HIS A 377 -5.81 -7.84 40.82
N ILE A 378 -6.48 -7.40 39.76
CA ILE A 378 -6.44 -6.04 39.29
C ILE A 378 -7.58 -5.27 39.96
N GLU A 379 -7.30 -4.49 40.97
CA GLU A 379 -8.25 -3.51 41.47
C GLU A 379 -8.29 -2.29 40.51
N LYS A 380 -9.42 -2.15 39.81
CA LYS A 380 -9.79 -0.90 39.20
C LYS A 380 -10.41 -0.01 40.26
N LYS A 381 -9.68 0.95 40.78
CA LYS A 381 -10.35 2.12 41.40
C LYS A 381 -10.85 3.03 40.29
N SER A 382 -12.15 3.00 40.06
CA SER A 382 -12.87 3.98 39.27
C SER A 382 -12.89 5.29 40.03
N CYS A 383 -12.23 6.31 39.50
CA CYS A 383 -12.49 7.68 39.91
C CYS A 383 -13.46 8.30 38.90
N GLY A 384 -14.58 8.80 39.40
CA GLY A 384 -15.72 9.25 38.65
C GLY A 384 -15.46 10.43 37.73
N SER A 385 -16.21 10.41 36.68
CA SER A 385 -16.67 11.48 35.80
C SER A 385 -16.01 12.85 35.86
N ARG A 386 -15.21 13.15 34.82
CA ARG A 386 -15.28 14.32 33.95
C ARG A 386 -14.11 14.33 32.99
N TRP A 387 -14.42 14.22 31.70
CA TRP A 387 -13.44 14.32 30.62
C TRP A 387 -13.07 15.79 30.44
N HIS A 388 -11.86 16.17 30.79
CA HIS A 388 -11.16 17.30 30.18
C HIS A 388 -9.79 16.83 29.73
N ALA A 389 -9.48 17.16 28.49
CA ALA A 389 -8.24 16.86 27.81
C ALA A 389 -7.07 17.58 28.50
N PHE A 390 -6.35 16.85 29.34
CA PHE A 390 -4.94 17.14 29.71
C PHE A 390 -4.38 15.88 30.40
N GLY A 391 -3.14 15.52 30.03
CA GLY A 391 -2.45 14.28 30.36
C GLY A 391 -2.69 13.72 31.74
N MET A 392 -3.39 12.60 31.83
CA MET A 392 -3.51 11.85 33.06
C MET A 392 -2.42 10.80 33.17
N PHE A 393 -1.59 10.94 34.19
CA PHE A 393 -0.68 9.90 34.66
C PHE A 393 -1.45 8.91 35.52
N SER A 394 -1.44 7.64 35.16
CA SER A 394 -1.94 6.60 36.06
C SER A 394 -0.79 5.66 36.44
N THR A 395 -0.51 5.59 37.72
CA THR A 395 0.42 4.65 38.34
C THR A 395 -0.31 3.33 38.61
N MET A 396 0.20 2.24 38.05
CA MET A 396 -0.30 0.89 38.29
C MET A 396 0.64 0.17 39.26
N ARG A 397 0.18 -0.15 40.44
CA ARG A 397 0.89 -1.02 41.37
C ARG A 397 0.52 -2.48 41.10
N ILE A 398 1.49 -3.31 40.84
CA ILE A 398 1.32 -4.76 40.73
C ILE A 398 1.95 -5.36 41.99
N SER A 399 1.12 -5.84 42.92
CA SER A 399 1.59 -6.64 44.05
C SER A 399 1.28 -8.10 43.76
N ALA A 400 2.29 -8.95 43.85
CA ALA A 400 2.13 -10.41 43.82
C ALA A 400 2.14 -10.92 45.26
N THR A 401 1.05 -11.57 45.65
CA THR A 401 0.94 -12.26 46.94
C THR A 401 1.07 -13.78 46.72
N TYR A 402 1.79 -14.46 47.55
CA TYR A 402 1.90 -15.92 47.52
C TYR A 402 0.66 -16.56 48.15
N LEU A 403 0.27 -17.69 47.61
CA LEU A 403 -0.32 -18.82 48.31
C LEU A 403 0.74 -19.90 48.41
#